data_ae6fdb09053440b1ce31665a545b4714
#
_entry.id   ae6fdb09053440b1ce31665a545b4714
#
_cell.length_a   1.000
_cell.length_b   1.000
_cell.length_c   1.000
_cell.angle_alpha   90.00
_cell.angle_beta   90.00
_cell.angle_gamma   90.00
#
_symmetry.space_group_name_H-M   'P 1'
#
loop_
_entity.id
_entity.type
_entity.pdbx_description
1 polymer ?
#
loop_
_entity_poly.entity_id
_entity_poly.type
_entity_poly.pdbx_seq_one_letter_code
_entity_poly.pdbx_strand_id
1 'polypeptide(L)'
;MLNPLEQLLELYPDKPWNWYNVSRNPNITMQIIMQDKPWDWYYISYFITMQDINNNPDKPWNWHGISCNCKITMQDINNNPDKPWDWYFVSFNPNLTMKMIIDNPDKPWDWRSISRNRNITMQDINNNPDKPWEYKYLSANPNITMQDIIDNPDKPWKYKYLSTNPNLTIQFIIDNLDKPWNWTGISFNSNLTMKMINNNPDKHWDWAGISGNSNITMQDIINNSDKQWNWANISYNPNLNIQMVINNPDKPWDWKYVSCNPNIIMQDIINNPKPWDWNEISKNPNLTIQDINNNPDKPWNWYEISKNPNLTI
;
A
#
# COMPACT_ATOMS: atom_id res chain seq x y z
N MET A 1 -3.29 6.96 -28.65
CA MET A 1 -2.71 5.65 -28.31
C MET A 1 -3.69 5.01 -27.32
N LEU A 2 -4.03 3.73 -27.52
CA LEU A 2 -4.79 2.95 -26.56
C LEU A 2 -3.98 2.85 -25.26
N ASN A 3 -4.66 2.78 -24.12
CA ASN A 3 -3.94 2.53 -22.87
C ASN A 3 -3.49 1.05 -22.80
N PRO A 4 -2.54 0.72 -21.91
CA PRO A 4 -1.99 -0.64 -21.80
C PRO A 4 -3.03 -1.74 -21.59
N LEU A 5 -4.07 -1.44 -20.78
CA LEU A 5 -5.15 -2.40 -20.51
C LEU A 5 -6.00 -2.64 -21.78
N GLU A 6 -6.34 -1.57 -22.53
CA GLU A 6 -7.06 -1.69 -23.80
C GLU A 6 -6.31 -2.55 -24.79
N GLN A 7 -5.01 -2.31 -24.93
CA GLN A 7 -4.17 -3.10 -25.84
C GLN A 7 -4.11 -4.58 -25.46
N LEU A 8 -3.99 -4.90 -24.17
CA LEU A 8 -4.01 -6.29 -23.71
C LEU A 8 -5.34 -6.97 -24.03
N LEU A 9 -6.45 -6.27 -23.75
CA LEU A 9 -7.78 -6.81 -24.02
C LEU A 9 -8.03 -7.02 -25.52
N GLU A 10 -7.48 -6.17 -26.39
CA GLU A 10 -7.56 -6.30 -27.86
C GLU A 10 -6.63 -7.39 -28.41
N LEU A 11 -5.38 -7.47 -27.90
CA LEU A 11 -4.40 -8.47 -28.37
C LEU A 11 -4.73 -9.90 -27.92
N TYR A 12 -5.41 -10.05 -26.80
CA TYR A 12 -5.71 -11.36 -26.21
C TYR A 12 -7.20 -11.52 -25.85
N PRO A 13 -8.14 -11.32 -26.79
CA PRO A 13 -9.58 -11.30 -26.50
C PRO A 13 -10.12 -12.63 -25.98
N ASP A 14 -9.49 -13.75 -26.39
CA ASP A 14 -9.92 -15.10 -26.05
C ASP A 14 -9.29 -15.65 -24.77
N LYS A 15 -8.47 -14.86 -24.08
CA LYS A 15 -7.91 -15.30 -22.80
C LYS A 15 -8.94 -15.25 -21.67
N PRO A 16 -8.83 -16.14 -20.66
CA PRO A 16 -9.81 -16.21 -19.57
C PRO A 16 -9.61 -15.05 -18.57
N TRP A 17 -9.94 -13.84 -19.01
CA TRP A 17 -9.87 -12.65 -18.19
C TRP A 17 -10.77 -12.76 -16.95
N ASN A 18 -10.20 -12.40 -15.81
CA ASN A 18 -10.98 -12.22 -14.60
C ASN A 18 -11.51 -10.78 -14.53
N TRP A 19 -12.78 -10.59 -14.92
CA TRP A 19 -13.40 -9.26 -15.01
C TRP A 19 -13.51 -8.54 -13.67
N TYR A 20 -13.62 -9.27 -12.56
CA TYR A 20 -13.49 -8.70 -11.22
C TYR A 20 -12.12 -7.99 -11.03
N ASN A 21 -11.02 -8.64 -11.44
CA ASN A 21 -9.69 -8.07 -11.35
C ASN A 21 -9.46 -6.97 -12.39
N VAL A 22 -9.97 -7.12 -13.60
CA VAL A 22 -9.92 -6.08 -14.64
C VAL A 22 -10.63 -4.82 -14.14
N SER A 23 -11.79 -4.94 -13.47
CA SER A 23 -12.52 -3.82 -12.88
C SER A 23 -11.73 -3.09 -11.77
N ARG A 24 -10.74 -3.74 -11.16
CA ARG A 24 -9.85 -3.15 -10.14
C ARG A 24 -8.59 -2.49 -10.70
N ASN A 25 -8.35 -2.64 -12.01
CA ASN A 25 -7.15 -2.08 -12.62
C ASN A 25 -7.25 -0.55 -12.69
N PRO A 26 -6.28 0.22 -12.14
CA PRO A 26 -6.32 1.68 -12.15
C PRO A 26 -6.25 2.31 -13.54
N ASN A 27 -5.87 1.53 -14.57
CA ASN A 27 -5.82 1.97 -15.98
C ASN A 27 -7.17 1.84 -16.68
N ILE A 28 -8.24 1.45 -15.96
CA ILE A 28 -9.58 1.36 -16.55
C ILE A 28 -10.07 2.76 -16.94
N THR A 29 -10.67 2.86 -18.14
CA THR A 29 -11.22 4.12 -18.69
C THR A 29 -12.69 3.96 -19.00
N MET A 30 -13.41 5.08 -19.15
CA MET A 30 -14.80 5.04 -19.61
C MET A 30 -14.95 4.34 -20.96
N GLN A 31 -13.99 4.48 -21.88
CA GLN A 31 -13.99 3.80 -23.17
C GLN A 31 -14.02 2.27 -23.01
N ILE A 32 -13.23 1.73 -22.07
CA ILE A 32 -13.23 0.29 -21.73
C ILE A 32 -14.57 -0.13 -21.12
N ILE A 33 -15.07 0.65 -20.15
CA ILE A 33 -16.29 0.38 -19.39
C ILE A 33 -17.55 0.37 -20.27
N MET A 34 -17.56 1.14 -21.35
CA MET A 34 -18.69 1.16 -22.31
C MET A 34 -18.83 -0.13 -23.11
N GLN A 35 -17.84 -1.03 -23.11
CA GLN A 35 -17.97 -2.37 -23.67
C GLN A 35 -18.90 -3.22 -22.80
N ASP A 36 -19.68 -4.10 -23.44
CA ASP A 36 -20.58 -5.04 -22.74
C ASP A 36 -19.76 -6.20 -22.13
N LYS A 37 -19.29 -6.01 -20.92
CA LYS A 37 -18.51 -6.97 -20.13
C LYS A 37 -19.08 -7.07 -18.71
N PRO A 38 -18.87 -8.19 -18.01
CA PRO A 38 -19.37 -8.38 -16.64
C PRO A 38 -18.55 -7.59 -15.61
N TRP A 39 -18.67 -6.26 -15.65
CA TRP A 39 -17.96 -5.34 -14.78
C TRP A 39 -18.35 -5.47 -13.32
N ASP A 40 -17.37 -5.35 -12.42
CA ASP A 40 -17.63 -5.10 -11.00
C ASP A 40 -17.71 -3.58 -10.74
N TRP A 41 -18.93 -3.07 -10.65
CA TRP A 41 -19.21 -1.64 -10.50
C TRP A 41 -18.76 -1.07 -9.17
N TYR A 42 -18.58 -1.89 -8.14
CA TYR A 42 -17.97 -1.45 -6.89
C TYR A 42 -16.57 -0.92 -7.13
N TYR A 43 -15.70 -1.71 -7.80
CA TYR A 43 -14.32 -1.31 -8.06
C TYR A 43 -14.20 -0.23 -9.15
N ILE A 44 -14.99 -0.30 -10.21
CA ILE A 44 -15.00 0.76 -11.23
C ILE A 44 -15.24 2.13 -10.60
N SER A 45 -16.15 2.20 -9.62
CA SER A 45 -16.52 3.43 -8.94
C SER A 45 -15.37 4.11 -8.18
N TYR A 46 -14.25 3.41 -7.91
CA TYR A 46 -13.04 4.00 -7.32
C TYR A 46 -12.20 4.87 -8.27
N PHE A 47 -12.40 4.73 -9.59
CA PHE A 47 -11.45 5.29 -10.57
C PHE A 47 -12.04 6.36 -11.49
N ILE A 48 -13.35 6.51 -11.50
CA ILE A 48 -14.06 7.44 -12.38
C ILE A 48 -14.22 8.83 -11.74
N THR A 49 -14.53 9.83 -12.56
CA THR A 49 -14.81 11.21 -12.11
C THR A 49 -16.30 11.43 -11.87
N MET A 50 -16.65 12.49 -11.11
CA MET A 50 -18.05 12.87 -10.94
C MET A 50 -18.70 13.26 -12.28
N GLN A 51 -17.91 13.80 -13.22
CA GLN A 51 -18.39 14.10 -14.57
C GLN A 51 -18.78 12.81 -15.32
N ASP A 52 -17.99 11.74 -15.20
CA ASP A 52 -18.30 10.44 -15.83
C ASP A 52 -19.63 9.88 -15.28
N ILE A 53 -19.83 9.99 -13.96
CA ILE A 53 -21.06 9.55 -13.29
C ILE A 53 -22.27 10.36 -13.79
N ASN A 54 -22.15 11.67 -13.87
CA ASN A 54 -23.23 12.55 -14.32
C ASN A 54 -23.56 12.38 -15.79
N ASN A 55 -22.57 12.09 -16.63
CA ASN A 55 -22.76 11.83 -18.06
C ASN A 55 -23.35 10.43 -18.32
N ASN A 56 -23.30 9.50 -17.35
CA ASN A 56 -23.76 8.13 -17.48
C ASN A 56 -24.63 7.72 -16.28
N PRO A 57 -25.77 8.40 -16.02
CA PRO A 57 -26.57 8.22 -14.82
C PRO A 57 -27.26 6.83 -14.76
N ASP A 58 -27.43 6.18 -15.90
CA ASP A 58 -28.08 4.87 -16.00
C ASP A 58 -27.17 3.69 -15.63
N LYS A 59 -25.88 3.94 -15.42
CA LYS A 59 -24.95 2.89 -14.99
C LYS A 59 -25.14 2.58 -13.49
N PRO A 60 -24.96 1.32 -13.07
CA PRO A 60 -25.20 0.91 -11.68
C PRO A 60 -24.03 1.31 -10.76
N TRP A 61 -23.76 2.63 -10.66
CA TRP A 61 -22.68 3.18 -9.85
C TRP A 61 -22.78 2.77 -8.38
N ASN A 62 -21.66 2.39 -7.79
CA ASN A 62 -21.59 2.03 -6.38
C ASN A 62 -21.14 3.23 -5.54
N TRP A 63 -22.06 3.84 -4.76
CA TRP A 63 -21.78 5.04 -3.97
C TRP A 63 -20.81 4.82 -2.83
N HIS A 64 -20.67 3.62 -2.31
CA HIS A 64 -19.61 3.26 -1.38
C HIS A 64 -18.22 3.37 -2.06
N GLY A 65 -18.06 2.79 -3.26
CA GLY A 65 -16.86 2.95 -4.08
C GLY A 65 -16.57 4.41 -4.45
N ILE A 66 -17.61 5.17 -4.83
CA ILE A 66 -17.49 6.61 -5.14
C ILE A 66 -16.99 7.39 -3.92
N SER A 67 -17.50 7.11 -2.72
CA SER A 67 -17.09 7.78 -1.47
C SER A 67 -15.62 7.52 -1.11
N CYS A 68 -15.05 6.38 -1.54
CA CYS A 68 -13.64 6.05 -1.38
C CYS A 68 -12.73 6.70 -2.43
N ASN A 69 -13.32 7.19 -3.53
CA ASN A 69 -12.57 7.62 -4.72
C ASN A 69 -11.85 8.94 -4.48
N CYS A 70 -10.52 8.95 -4.62
CA CYS A 70 -9.69 10.14 -4.42
C CYS A 70 -9.89 11.24 -5.49
N LYS A 71 -10.60 10.96 -6.59
CA LYS A 71 -10.95 11.99 -7.57
C LYS A 71 -12.20 12.78 -7.19
N ILE A 72 -12.96 12.31 -6.18
CA ILE A 72 -14.16 12.99 -5.67
C ILE A 72 -13.74 14.08 -4.68
N THR A 73 -14.27 15.28 -4.88
CA THR A 73 -13.97 16.46 -4.07
C THR A 73 -15.13 16.85 -3.17
N MET A 74 -14.89 17.70 -2.17
CA MET A 74 -15.97 18.27 -1.36
C MET A 74 -16.96 19.09 -2.20
N GLN A 75 -16.51 19.71 -3.30
CA GLN A 75 -17.41 20.41 -4.23
C GLN A 75 -18.38 19.44 -4.90
N ASP A 76 -17.90 18.25 -5.31
CA ASP A 76 -18.77 17.20 -5.89
C ASP A 76 -19.80 16.72 -4.88
N ILE A 77 -19.40 16.52 -3.62
CA ILE A 77 -20.28 16.10 -2.53
C ILE A 77 -21.34 17.17 -2.25
N ASN A 78 -20.95 18.43 -2.16
CA ASN A 78 -21.85 19.54 -1.89
C ASN A 78 -22.82 19.82 -3.05
N ASN A 79 -22.38 19.60 -4.29
CA ASN A 79 -23.24 19.71 -5.48
C ASN A 79 -24.21 18.53 -5.63
N ASN A 80 -23.99 17.43 -4.91
CA ASN A 80 -24.80 16.21 -4.99
C ASN A 80 -25.22 15.74 -3.58
N PRO A 81 -25.92 16.58 -2.77
CA PRO A 81 -26.21 16.29 -1.36
C PRO A 81 -27.18 15.12 -1.17
N ASP A 82 -28.01 14.83 -2.18
CA ASP A 82 -29.03 13.78 -2.13
C ASP A 82 -28.48 12.38 -2.45
N LYS A 83 -27.21 12.28 -2.79
CA LYS A 83 -26.58 10.99 -3.08
C LYS A 83 -26.22 10.26 -1.79
N PRO A 84 -26.24 8.91 -1.77
CA PRO A 84 -25.99 8.12 -0.57
C PRO A 84 -24.49 7.99 -0.26
N TRP A 85 -23.86 9.11 0.10
CA TRP A 85 -22.45 9.18 0.48
C TRP A 85 -22.16 8.32 1.70
N ASP A 86 -21.09 7.54 1.65
CA ASP A 86 -20.55 6.83 2.82
C ASP A 86 -19.55 7.72 3.57
N TRP A 87 -20.00 8.33 4.68
CA TRP A 87 -19.22 9.33 5.42
C TRP A 87 -17.99 8.75 6.13
N TYR A 88 -17.94 7.45 6.41
CA TYR A 88 -16.73 6.79 6.87
C TYR A 88 -15.61 6.95 5.84
N PHE A 89 -15.89 6.67 4.56
CA PHE A 89 -14.90 6.80 3.49
C PHE A 89 -14.68 8.25 3.05
N VAL A 90 -15.70 9.08 3.02
CA VAL A 90 -15.53 10.52 2.78
C VAL A 90 -14.58 11.12 3.83
N SER A 91 -14.71 10.74 5.11
CA SER A 91 -13.83 11.19 6.19
C SER A 91 -12.39 10.69 6.05
N PHE A 92 -12.17 9.62 5.30
CA PHE A 92 -10.84 9.06 5.02
C PHE A 92 -10.26 9.52 3.68
N ASN A 93 -11.02 10.28 2.89
CA ASN A 93 -10.59 10.72 1.56
C ASN A 93 -9.29 11.53 1.66
N PRO A 94 -8.24 11.21 0.84
CA PRO A 94 -6.94 11.88 0.91
C PRO A 94 -6.98 13.37 0.52
N ASN A 95 -8.07 13.85 -0.08
CA ASN A 95 -8.26 15.27 -0.39
C ASN A 95 -9.00 16.05 0.71
N LEU A 96 -9.45 15.37 1.77
CA LEU A 96 -10.11 16.02 2.89
C LEU A 96 -9.11 16.83 3.71
N THR A 97 -9.49 18.09 4.04
CA THR A 97 -8.73 18.97 4.93
C THR A 97 -9.54 19.35 6.15
N MET A 98 -8.87 19.76 7.23
CA MET A 98 -9.57 20.24 8.44
C MET A 98 -10.49 21.43 8.14
N LYS A 99 -10.09 22.32 7.23
CA LYS A 99 -10.93 23.44 6.78
C LYS A 99 -12.27 22.96 6.20
N MET A 100 -12.25 21.91 5.36
CA MET A 100 -13.50 21.36 4.77
C MET A 100 -14.43 20.79 5.84
N ILE A 101 -13.88 20.18 6.90
CA ILE A 101 -14.66 19.65 8.02
C ILE A 101 -15.32 20.79 8.81
N ILE A 102 -14.57 21.85 9.09
CA ILE A 102 -15.05 23.03 9.83
C ILE A 102 -16.13 23.78 9.03
N ASP A 103 -15.93 23.92 7.71
CA ASP A 103 -16.88 24.61 6.83
C ASP A 103 -18.19 23.79 6.61
N ASN A 104 -18.21 22.51 6.99
CA ASN A 104 -19.36 21.61 6.83
C ASN A 104 -19.69 20.87 8.16
N PRO A 105 -20.02 21.58 9.24
CA PRO A 105 -20.17 21.01 10.58
C PRO A 105 -21.35 20.05 10.73
N ASP A 106 -22.39 20.22 9.88
CA ASP A 106 -23.60 19.40 9.91
C ASP A 106 -23.48 18.04 9.24
N LYS A 107 -22.33 17.75 8.63
CA LYS A 107 -22.09 16.47 7.99
C LYS A 107 -21.72 15.40 9.04
N PRO A 108 -22.14 14.14 8.84
CA PRO A 108 -21.90 13.07 9.82
C PRO A 108 -20.47 12.53 9.71
N TRP A 109 -19.49 13.36 10.04
CA TRP A 109 -18.06 13.02 10.00
C TRP A 109 -17.69 11.84 10.89
N ASP A 110 -16.91 10.91 10.37
CA ASP A 110 -16.30 9.82 11.15
C ASP A 110 -14.94 10.26 11.70
N TRP A 111 -14.87 10.58 12.99
CA TRP A 111 -13.65 11.08 13.63
C TRP A 111 -12.55 10.04 13.77
N ARG A 112 -12.87 8.74 13.70
CA ARG A 112 -11.88 7.66 13.60
C ARG A 112 -11.13 7.77 12.28
N SER A 113 -11.87 7.91 11.19
CA SER A 113 -11.31 8.09 9.84
C SER A 113 -10.54 9.40 9.71
N ILE A 114 -11.08 10.51 10.26
CA ILE A 114 -10.38 11.80 10.30
C ILE A 114 -9.05 11.68 11.04
N SER A 115 -9.03 11.05 12.23
CA SER A 115 -7.78 10.88 13.01
C SER A 115 -6.71 10.03 12.29
N ARG A 116 -7.09 9.22 11.31
CA ARG A 116 -6.18 8.45 10.44
C ARG A 116 -5.78 9.18 9.16
N ASN A 117 -6.51 10.25 8.82
CA ASN A 117 -6.30 10.96 7.56
C ASN A 117 -4.94 11.65 7.56
N ARG A 118 -4.16 11.41 6.48
CA ARG A 118 -2.80 11.93 6.33
C ARG A 118 -2.71 13.46 6.18
N ASN A 119 -3.82 14.15 5.95
CA ASN A 119 -3.85 15.61 5.87
C ASN A 119 -4.11 16.28 7.22
N ILE A 120 -4.37 15.50 8.27
CA ILE A 120 -4.55 16.03 9.62
C ILE A 120 -3.18 16.24 10.28
N THR A 121 -2.96 17.44 10.78
CA THR A 121 -1.71 17.89 11.39
C THR A 121 -1.86 18.11 12.89
N MET A 122 -0.75 18.23 13.61
CA MET A 122 -0.77 18.60 15.04
C MET A 122 -1.40 19.98 15.27
N GLN A 123 -1.22 20.92 14.34
CA GLN A 123 -1.86 22.23 14.40
C GLN A 123 -3.39 22.13 14.33
N ASP A 124 -3.93 21.25 13.46
CA ASP A 124 -5.38 21.02 13.37
C ASP A 124 -5.95 20.50 14.69
N ILE A 125 -5.22 19.58 15.35
CA ILE A 125 -5.61 19.00 16.63
C ILE A 125 -5.58 20.05 17.73
N ASN A 126 -4.54 20.88 17.78
CA ASN A 126 -4.39 21.93 18.80
C ASN A 126 -5.40 23.08 18.62
N ASN A 127 -5.74 23.41 17.37
CA ASN A 127 -6.74 24.43 17.07
C ASN A 127 -8.19 23.95 17.30
N ASN A 128 -8.40 22.63 17.44
CA ASN A 128 -9.72 22.03 17.59
C ASN A 128 -9.74 21.00 18.73
N PRO A 129 -9.41 21.37 19.98
CA PRO A 129 -9.23 20.45 21.09
C PRO A 129 -10.52 19.75 21.55
N ASP A 130 -11.66 20.34 21.27
CA ASP A 130 -13.02 19.88 21.60
C ASP A 130 -13.55 18.81 20.65
N LYS A 131 -12.85 18.53 19.56
CA LYS A 131 -13.25 17.47 18.63
C LYS A 131 -12.92 16.10 19.19
N PRO A 132 -13.72 15.05 18.87
CA PRO A 132 -13.54 13.72 19.43
C PRO A 132 -12.39 12.96 18.76
N TRP A 133 -11.16 13.47 18.92
CA TRP A 133 -9.96 12.88 18.39
C TRP A 133 -9.68 11.48 18.93
N GLU A 134 -9.35 10.54 18.04
CA GLU A 134 -9.00 9.17 18.39
C GLU A 134 -7.47 8.98 18.46
N TYR A 135 -6.88 9.18 19.63
CA TYR A 135 -5.42 9.13 19.86
C TYR A 135 -4.76 7.79 19.51
N LYS A 136 -5.53 6.70 19.47
CA LYS A 136 -5.08 5.42 18.92
C LYS A 136 -4.60 5.58 17.47
N TYR A 137 -5.35 6.31 16.67
CA TYR A 137 -5.05 6.51 15.25
C TYR A 137 -4.11 7.68 15.01
N LEU A 138 -4.24 8.76 15.78
CA LEU A 138 -3.30 9.89 15.73
C LEU A 138 -1.88 9.43 16.02
N SER A 139 -1.68 8.55 17.00
CA SER A 139 -0.35 8.02 17.34
C SER A 139 0.35 7.30 16.18
N ALA A 140 -0.42 6.67 15.28
CA ALA A 140 0.10 5.99 14.09
C ALA A 140 0.07 6.86 12.82
N ASN A 141 -0.45 8.09 12.93
CA ASN A 141 -0.61 8.97 11.76
C ASN A 141 0.76 9.49 11.29
N PRO A 142 1.12 9.35 9.99
CA PRO A 142 2.43 9.77 9.47
C PRO A 142 2.67 11.28 9.49
N ASN A 143 1.64 12.12 9.69
CA ASN A 143 1.81 13.57 9.87
C ASN A 143 2.02 13.98 11.34
N ILE A 144 1.98 13.03 12.27
CA ILE A 144 2.35 13.28 13.67
C ILE A 144 3.82 12.88 13.85
N THR A 145 4.64 13.87 14.17
CA THR A 145 6.08 13.69 14.35
C THR A 145 6.45 13.39 15.80
N MET A 146 7.67 12.93 16.03
CA MET A 146 8.16 12.75 17.41
C MET A 146 8.28 14.09 18.16
N GLN A 147 8.55 15.20 17.45
CA GLN A 147 8.58 16.53 18.05
C GLN A 147 7.16 16.94 18.51
N ASP A 148 6.12 16.64 17.73
CA ASP A 148 4.73 16.92 18.13
C ASP A 148 4.37 16.20 19.44
N ILE A 149 4.88 14.98 19.63
CA ILE A 149 4.63 14.19 20.85
C ILE A 149 5.38 14.79 22.04
N ILE A 150 6.64 15.21 21.85
CA ILE A 150 7.46 15.87 22.87
C ILE A 150 6.82 17.19 23.29
N ASP A 151 6.35 18.00 22.34
CA ASP A 151 5.77 19.32 22.59
C ASP A 151 4.34 19.23 23.19
N ASN A 152 3.71 18.05 23.14
CA ASN A 152 2.36 17.83 23.63
C ASN A 152 2.28 16.61 24.57
N PRO A 153 3.03 16.57 25.68
CA PRO A 153 3.15 15.41 26.56
C PRO A 153 1.86 15.06 27.30
N ASP A 154 0.97 16.03 27.50
CA ASP A 154 -0.29 15.88 28.21
C ASP A 154 -1.38 15.18 27.37
N LYS A 155 -1.15 15.02 26.08
CA LYS A 155 -2.11 14.30 25.22
C LYS A 155 -2.01 12.78 25.43
N PRO A 156 -3.14 12.05 25.33
CA PRO A 156 -3.18 10.64 25.68
C PRO A 156 -2.61 9.71 24.59
N TRP A 157 -1.34 9.97 24.20
CA TRP A 157 -0.62 9.18 23.20
C TRP A 157 -0.62 7.68 23.50
N LYS A 158 -0.73 6.85 22.46
CA LYS A 158 -0.76 5.39 22.57
C LYS A 158 0.56 4.80 22.05
N TYR A 159 1.54 4.59 22.90
CA TYR A 159 2.89 4.10 22.55
C TYR A 159 2.89 2.79 21.74
N LYS A 160 1.94 1.88 22.05
CA LYS A 160 1.73 0.67 21.25
C LYS A 160 1.50 0.98 19.75
N TYR A 161 0.79 2.08 19.46
CA TYR A 161 0.50 2.52 18.09
C TYR A 161 1.57 3.44 17.53
N LEU A 162 2.26 4.22 18.37
CA LEU A 162 3.47 4.95 18.00
C LEU A 162 4.55 4.02 17.46
N SER A 163 4.62 2.79 17.94
CA SER A 163 5.57 1.78 17.46
C SER A 163 5.48 1.50 15.94
N THR A 164 4.37 1.84 15.31
CA THR A 164 4.15 1.71 13.86
C THR A 164 4.19 3.05 13.11
N ASN A 165 4.40 4.17 13.82
CA ASN A 165 4.50 5.48 13.19
C ASN A 165 5.78 5.57 12.35
N PRO A 166 5.71 5.95 11.05
CA PRO A 166 6.90 6.01 10.19
C PRO A 166 7.92 7.09 10.61
N ASN A 167 7.49 8.09 11.39
CA ASN A 167 8.37 9.12 11.95
C ASN A 167 9.06 8.71 13.26
N LEU A 168 8.73 7.52 13.78
CA LEU A 168 9.34 7.04 15.01
C LEU A 168 10.85 6.85 14.81
N THR A 169 11.63 7.62 15.57
CA THR A 169 13.07 7.51 15.58
C THR A 169 13.53 6.56 16.67
N ILE A 170 14.70 6.00 16.48
CA ILE A 170 15.28 5.14 17.50
C ILE A 170 15.72 5.91 18.74
N GLN A 171 16.19 7.12 18.56
CA GLN A 171 16.56 7.95 19.68
C GLN A 171 15.34 8.19 20.59
N PHE A 172 14.18 8.45 19.99
CA PHE A 172 12.95 8.62 20.76
C PHE A 172 12.57 7.35 21.54
N ILE A 173 12.77 6.16 20.96
CA ILE A 173 12.54 4.88 21.65
C ILE A 173 13.52 4.74 22.84
N ILE A 174 14.82 5.01 22.61
CA ILE A 174 15.86 4.90 23.64
C ILE A 174 15.59 5.86 24.80
N ASP A 175 15.20 7.08 24.50
CA ASP A 175 14.90 8.11 25.50
C ASP A 175 13.61 7.82 26.28
N ASN A 176 12.79 6.86 25.81
CA ASN A 176 11.49 6.51 26.36
C ASN A 176 11.33 4.98 26.56
N LEU A 177 12.38 4.26 26.95
CA LEU A 177 12.37 2.79 27.11
C LEU A 177 11.38 2.27 28.16
N ASP A 178 10.95 3.13 29.09
CA ASP A 178 9.95 2.87 30.13
C ASP A 178 8.52 2.78 29.58
N LYS A 179 8.29 3.25 28.36
CA LYS A 179 6.97 3.28 27.74
C LYS A 179 6.57 1.89 27.18
N PRO A 180 5.26 1.62 27.09
CA PRO A 180 4.75 0.33 26.67
C PRO A 180 4.84 0.15 25.14
N TRP A 181 6.05 0.04 24.62
CA TRP A 181 6.34 -0.19 23.23
C TRP A 181 5.86 -1.55 22.73
N ASN A 182 5.41 -1.60 21.48
CA ASN A 182 5.18 -2.85 20.76
C ASN A 182 6.43 -3.19 19.93
N TRP A 183 7.31 -4.07 20.45
CA TRP A 183 8.57 -4.44 19.79
C TRP A 183 8.35 -5.17 18.47
N THR A 184 7.27 -5.93 18.31
CA THR A 184 6.84 -6.45 17.02
C THR A 184 6.58 -5.31 16.03
N GLY A 185 5.82 -4.27 16.44
CA GLY A 185 5.59 -3.09 15.61
C GLY A 185 6.88 -2.35 15.25
N ILE A 186 7.80 -2.18 16.22
CA ILE A 186 9.11 -1.57 15.99
C ILE A 186 9.94 -2.38 14.99
N SER A 187 9.86 -3.71 15.04
CA SER A 187 10.59 -4.60 14.11
C SER A 187 10.22 -4.40 12.63
N PHE A 188 9.02 -3.88 12.36
CA PHE A 188 8.57 -3.50 11.02
C PHE A 188 8.82 -2.01 10.69
N ASN A 189 9.31 -1.21 11.65
CA ASN A 189 9.51 0.21 11.43
C ASN A 189 10.65 0.46 10.43
N SER A 190 10.39 1.26 9.38
CA SER A 190 11.36 1.54 8.31
C SER A 190 12.64 2.27 8.78
N ASN A 191 12.65 2.83 9.99
CA ASN A 191 13.84 3.47 10.57
C ASN A 191 14.70 2.50 11.41
N LEU A 192 14.27 1.24 11.58
CA LEU A 192 15.03 0.24 12.29
C LEU A 192 16.30 -0.14 11.53
N THR A 193 17.44 -0.23 12.23
CA THR A 193 18.71 -0.67 11.66
C THR A 193 19.31 -1.82 12.45
N MET A 194 20.19 -2.61 11.82
CA MET A 194 20.86 -3.72 12.49
C MET A 194 21.70 -3.27 13.69
N LYS A 195 22.32 -2.07 13.60
CA LYS A 195 23.07 -1.44 14.72
C LYS A 195 22.20 -1.31 15.98
N MET A 196 20.95 -0.92 15.79
CA MET A 196 20.02 -0.72 16.91
C MET A 196 19.63 -2.06 17.56
N ILE A 197 19.35 -3.06 16.74
CA ILE A 197 19.03 -4.41 17.20
C ILE A 197 20.19 -4.97 18.03
N ASN A 198 21.40 -4.84 17.53
CA ASN A 198 22.61 -5.33 18.19
C ASN A 198 22.92 -4.57 19.51
N ASN A 199 22.59 -3.29 19.60
CA ASN A 199 22.74 -2.50 20.82
C ASN A 199 21.65 -2.77 21.87
N ASN A 200 20.56 -3.46 21.50
CA ASN A 200 19.42 -3.76 22.36
C ASN A 200 19.01 -5.23 22.25
N PRO A 201 19.91 -6.20 22.54
CA PRO A 201 19.69 -7.62 22.30
C PRO A 201 18.67 -8.24 23.23
N ASP A 202 18.36 -7.60 24.37
CA ASP A 202 17.39 -8.02 25.39
C ASP A 202 15.93 -7.74 25.03
N LYS A 203 15.68 -7.03 23.92
CA LYS A 203 14.32 -6.69 23.47
C LYS A 203 13.68 -7.86 22.68
N HIS A 204 12.36 -7.94 22.77
CA HIS A 204 11.58 -8.97 22.07
C HIS A 204 11.40 -8.65 20.58
N TRP A 205 12.51 -8.74 19.83
CA TRP A 205 12.54 -8.51 18.39
C TRP A 205 11.76 -9.56 17.62
N ASP A 206 10.97 -9.12 16.63
CA ASP A 206 10.32 -10.00 15.66
C ASP A 206 11.22 -10.18 14.44
N TRP A 207 11.89 -11.32 14.35
CA TRP A 207 12.82 -11.62 13.26
C TRP A 207 12.12 -11.78 11.90
N ALA A 208 10.83 -12.10 11.86
CA ALA A 208 10.07 -12.08 10.63
C ALA A 208 9.92 -10.64 10.12
N GLY A 209 9.56 -9.69 11.00
CA GLY A 209 9.49 -8.26 10.69
C GLY A 209 10.85 -7.71 10.25
N ILE A 210 11.90 -7.99 11.01
CA ILE A 210 13.28 -7.56 10.70
C ILE A 210 13.73 -8.07 9.33
N SER A 211 13.47 -9.33 9.00
CA SER A 211 13.87 -9.93 7.73
C SER A 211 13.27 -9.27 6.49
N GLY A 212 12.06 -8.72 6.63
CA GLY A 212 11.37 -7.98 5.56
C GLY A 212 11.65 -6.47 5.55
N ASN A 213 12.41 -5.97 6.52
CA ASN A 213 12.62 -4.54 6.68
C ASN A 213 13.59 -3.98 5.64
N SER A 214 13.18 -2.91 4.95
CA SER A 214 13.95 -2.28 3.86
C SER A 214 15.31 -1.67 4.27
N ASN A 215 15.55 -1.47 5.57
CA ASN A 215 16.86 -1.00 6.06
C ASN A 215 17.81 -2.13 6.45
N ILE A 216 17.37 -3.39 6.35
CA ILE A 216 18.20 -4.55 6.59
C ILE A 216 18.78 -5.03 5.26
N THR A 217 20.09 -5.01 5.18
CA THR A 217 20.84 -5.37 3.96
C THR A 217 21.26 -6.84 3.97
N MET A 218 21.62 -7.36 2.79
CA MET A 218 22.19 -8.71 2.72
C MET A 218 23.49 -8.83 3.53
N GLN A 219 24.29 -7.76 3.63
CA GLN A 219 25.50 -7.75 4.45
C GLN A 219 25.16 -7.87 5.94
N ASP A 220 24.08 -7.23 6.41
CA ASP A 220 23.62 -7.38 7.80
C ASP A 220 23.22 -8.83 8.09
N ILE A 221 22.53 -9.48 7.14
CA ILE A 221 22.11 -10.89 7.26
C ILE A 221 23.32 -11.82 7.34
N ILE A 222 24.32 -11.62 6.47
CA ILE A 222 25.56 -12.42 6.46
C ILE A 222 26.33 -12.22 7.75
N ASN A 223 26.53 -10.98 8.19
CA ASN A 223 27.29 -10.64 9.39
C ASN A 223 26.60 -11.08 10.70
N ASN A 224 25.31 -11.39 10.65
CA ASN A 224 24.51 -11.81 11.80
C ASN A 224 23.81 -13.14 11.50
N SER A 225 24.54 -14.10 10.91
CA SER A 225 24.01 -15.39 10.44
C SER A 225 23.50 -16.31 11.57
N ASP A 226 23.81 -15.99 12.83
CA ASP A 226 23.35 -16.66 14.04
C ASP A 226 21.90 -16.31 14.42
N LYS A 227 21.31 -15.30 13.79
CA LYS A 227 19.96 -14.82 14.09
C LYS A 227 18.87 -15.65 13.40
N GLN A 228 17.66 -15.57 13.94
CA GLN A 228 16.50 -16.34 13.46
C GLN A 228 15.86 -15.71 12.21
N TRP A 229 16.64 -15.58 11.14
CA TRP A 229 16.18 -14.98 9.89
C TRP A 229 15.02 -15.75 9.25
N ASN A 230 14.01 -15.01 8.79
CA ASN A 230 12.91 -15.54 7.98
C ASN A 230 13.25 -15.40 6.48
N TRP A 231 13.67 -16.49 5.84
CA TRP A 231 14.13 -16.47 4.44
C TRP A 231 13.02 -16.20 3.44
N ALA A 232 11.75 -16.49 3.75
CA ALA A 232 10.61 -16.07 2.94
C ALA A 232 10.53 -14.53 2.89
N ASN A 233 10.63 -13.87 4.06
CA ASN A 233 10.62 -12.40 4.13
C ASN A 233 11.90 -11.78 3.54
N ILE A 234 13.07 -12.40 3.68
CA ILE A 234 14.30 -11.98 2.99
C ILE A 234 14.12 -12.07 1.48
N SER A 235 13.52 -13.15 0.97
CA SER A 235 13.27 -13.33 -0.47
C SER A 235 12.33 -12.28 -1.05
N TYR A 236 11.48 -11.68 -0.23
CA TYR A 236 10.58 -10.58 -0.59
C TYR A 236 11.13 -9.19 -0.24
N ASN A 237 12.27 -9.11 0.45
CA ASN A 237 12.85 -7.83 0.88
C ASN A 237 13.14 -6.91 -0.33
N PRO A 238 12.74 -5.63 -0.30
CA PRO A 238 12.95 -4.69 -1.42
C PRO A 238 14.42 -4.38 -1.72
N ASN A 239 15.37 -4.78 -0.87
CA ASN A 239 16.80 -4.67 -1.15
C ASN A 239 17.38 -5.91 -1.85
N LEU A 240 16.60 -6.98 -2.02
CA LEU A 240 17.05 -8.16 -2.73
C LEU A 240 17.20 -7.85 -4.22
N ASN A 241 18.28 -8.35 -4.82
CA ASN A 241 18.47 -8.41 -6.27
C ASN A 241 19.01 -9.79 -6.69
N ILE A 242 18.97 -10.07 -7.99
CA ILE A 242 19.38 -11.39 -8.52
C ILE A 242 20.84 -11.74 -8.17
N GLN A 243 21.75 -10.77 -8.15
CA GLN A 243 23.16 -11.02 -7.86
C GLN A 243 23.36 -11.52 -6.41
N MET A 244 22.56 -11.04 -5.46
CA MET A 244 22.59 -11.51 -4.08
C MET A 244 22.16 -12.98 -3.99
N VAL A 245 21.14 -13.38 -4.76
CA VAL A 245 20.67 -14.76 -4.83
C VAL A 245 21.71 -15.67 -5.45
N ILE A 246 22.35 -15.24 -6.55
CA ILE A 246 23.39 -15.99 -7.26
C ILE A 246 24.63 -16.17 -6.38
N ASN A 247 25.05 -15.12 -5.68
CA ASN A 247 26.25 -15.14 -4.84
C ASN A 247 26.06 -15.93 -3.53
N ASN A 248 24.83 -16.28 -3.16
CA ASN A 248 24.50 -17.00 -1.93
C ASN A 248 23.62 -18.23 -2.24
N PRO A 249 24.09 -19.19 -3.07
CA PRO A 249 23.27 -20.30 -3.56
C PRO A 249 22.86 -21.29 -2.46
N ASP A 250 23.61 -21.32 -1.35
CA ASP A 250 23.38 -22.24 -0.23
C ASP A 250 22.31 -21.74 0.74
N LYS A 251 21.80 -20.55 0.53
CA LYS A 251 20.75 -19.99 1.39
C LYS A 251 19.38 -20.53 1.01
N PRO A 252 18.48 -20.75 1.97
CA PRO A 252 17.16 -21.34 1.72
C PRO A 252 16.20 -20.31 1.15
N TRP A 253 16.50 -19.81 -0.06
CA TRP A 253 15.66 -18.88 -0.78
C TRP A 253 14.25 -19.42 -1.01
N ASP A 254 13.23 -18.62 -0.75
CA ASP A 254 11.86 -18.93 -1.13
C ASP A 254 11.62 -18.45 -2.57
N TRP A 255 11.68 -19.37 -3.54
CA TRP A 255 11.57 -19.05 -4.96
C TRP A 255 10.21 -18.47 -5.34
N LYS A 256 9.15 -18.75 -4.58
CA LYS A 256 7.87 -18.09 -4.74
C LYS A 256 8.02 -16.56 -4.53
N TYR A 257 8.64 -16.16 -3.42
CA TYR A 257 8.85 -14.75 -3.11
C TYR A 257 9.95 -14.09 -3.93
N VAL A 258 11.03 -14.81 -4.28
CA VAL A 258 12.03 -14.31 -5.24
C VAL A 258 11.38 -14.01 -6.59
N SER A 259 10.47 -14.87 -7.07
CA SER A 259 9.81 -14.70 -8.37
C SER A 259 8.90 -13.47 -8.47
N CYS A 260 8.30 -13.03 -7.36
CA CYS A 260 7.45 -11.83 -7.34
C CYS A 260 8.17 -10.59 -6.78
N ASN A 261 9.46 -10.69 -6.44
CA ASN A 261 10.21 -9.56 -5.92
C ASN A 261 10.35 -8.45 -7.00
N PRO A 262 10.00 -7.19 -6.67
CA PRO A 262 10.01 -6.11 -7.66
C PRO A 262 11.39 -5.78 -8.23
N ASN A 263 12.49 -6.18 -7.57
CA ASN A 263 13.85 -5.97 -8.09
C ASN A 263 14.37 -7.13 -8.96
N ILE A 264 13.54 -8.14 -9.21
CA ILE A 264 13.84 -9.23 -10.16
C ILE A 264 13.07 -8.93 -11.46
N ILE A 265 13.81 -8.66 -12.51
CA ILE A 265 13.24 -8.31 -13.83
C ILE A 265 13.23 -9.51 -14.76
N MET A 266 12.47 -9.43 -15.85
CA MET A 266 12.34 -10.54 -16.81
C MET A 266 13.68 -11.00 -17.39
N GLN A 267 14.63 -10.08 -17.62
CA GLN A 267 15.98 -10.43 -18.09
C GLN A 267 16.76 -11.30 -17.08
N ASP A 268 16.56 -11.06 -15.78
CA ASP A 268 17.19 -11.89 -14.72
C ASP A 268 16.63 -13.32 -14.76
N ILE A 269 15.32 -13.45 -14.98
CA ILE A 269 14.61 -14.73 -15.03
C ILE A 269 15.08 -15.55 -16.24
N ILE A 270 15.22 -14.93 -17.40
CA ILE A 270 15.67 -15.59 -18.64
C ILE A 270 17.13 -16.01 -18.53
N ASN A 271 18.00 -15.15 -17.99
CA ASN A 271 19.44 -15.39 -17.94
C ASN A 271 19.85 -16.40 -16.85
N ASN A 272 19.00 -16.65 -15.89
CA ASN A 272 19.32 -17.51 -14.74
C ASN A 272 18.29 -18.63 -14.61
N PRO A 273 18.58 -19.84 -15.14
CA PRO A 273 17.68 -20.98 -14.99
C PRO A 273 17.61 -21.42 -13.53
N LYS A 274 16.53 -21.03 -12.87
CA LYS A 274 16.21 -21.32 -11.47
C LYS A 274 14.79 -21.87 -11.38
N PRO A 275 14.34 -22.41 -10.25
CA PRO A 275 12.99 -22.93 -10.09
C PRO A 275 11.97 -21.79 -9.95
N TRP A 276 11.87 -20.97 -11.00
CA TRP A 276 10.97 -19.82 -11.06
C TRP A 276 9.50 -20.23 -10.96
N ASP A 277 8.75 -19.50 -10.15
CA ASP A 277 7.29 -19.62 -10.06
C ASP A 277 6.62 -18.65 -11.04
N TRP A 278 6.15 -19.18 -12.18
CA TRP A 278 5.49 -18.37 -13.23
C TRP A 278 4.17 -17.75 -12.79
N ASN A 279 3.48 -18.35 -11.81
CA ASN A 279 2.32 -17.75 -11.20
C ASN A 279 2.70 -16.46 -10.45
N GLU A 280 3.80 -16.50 -9.71
CA GLU A 280 4.31 -15.33 -8.98
C GLU A 280 5.00 -14.30 -9.92
N ILE A 281 5.70 -14.75 -10.97
CA ILE A 281 6.23 -13.85 -12.01
C ILE A 281 5.09 -13.04 -12.65
N SER A 282 3.95 -13.68 -12.90
CA SER A 282 2.77 -12.99 -13.47
C SER A 282 2.20 -11.88 -12.57
N LYS A 283 2.55 -11.87 -11.27
CA LYS A 283 2.22 -10.82 -10.31
C LYS A 283 3.27 -9.71 -10.22
N ASN A 284 4.48 -9.94 -10.76
CA ASN A 284 5.58 -9.00 -10.58
C ASN A 284 5.19 -7.61 -11.13
N PRO A 285 5.31 -6.55 -10.31
CA PRO A 285 4.91 -5.20 -10.73
C PRO A 285 5.74 -4.64 -11.88
N ASN A 286 6.94 -5.17 -12.13
CA ASN A 286 7.81 -4.74 -13.22
C ASN A 286 7.62 -5.55 -14.51
N LEU A 287 6.65 -6.50 -14.53
CA LEU A 287 6.27 -7.18 -15.76
C LEU A 287 5.65 -6.21 -16.74
N THR A 288 6.13 -6.22 -17.99
CA THR A 288 5.64 -5.37 -19.08
C THR A 288 4.91 -6.20 -20.15
N ILE A 289 4.11 -5.52 -20.99
CA ILE A 289 3.51 -6.15 -22.18
C ILE A 289 4.58 -6.70 -23.10
N GLN A 290 5.71 -6.00 -23.26
CA GLN A 290 6.83 -6.44 -24.10
C GLN A 290 7.43 -7.76 -23.57
N ASP A 291 7.51 -7.95 -22.26
CA ASP A 291 7.98 -9.21 -21.67
C ASP A 291 7.05 -10.37 -22.01
N ILE A 292 5.74 -10.15 -21.98
CA ILE A 292 4.75 -11.15 -22.36
C ILE A 292 4.83 -11.48 -23.84
N ASN A 293 4.89 -10.46 -24.70
CA ASN A 293 4.97 -10.62 -26.15
C ASN A 293 6.26 -11.30 -26.62
N ASN A 294 7.38 -11.00 -25.97
CA ASN A 294 8.67 -11.62 -26.26
C ASN A 294 8.78 -13.06 -25.73
N ASN A 295 7.88 -13.47 -24.87
CA ASN A 295 7.91 -14.78 -24.21
C ASN A 295 6.52 -15.47 -24.24
N PRO A 296 5.90 -15.64 -25.43
CA PRO A 296 4.53 -16.13 -25.54
C PRO A 296 4.37 -17.58 -25.07
N ASP A 297 5.45 -18.38 -25.11
CA ASP A 297 5.44 -19.79 -24.74
C ASP A 297 5.58 -20.04 -23.24
N LYS A 298 5.75 -19.00 -22.45
CA LYS A 298 5.85 -19.15 -21.00
C LYS A 298 4.47 -19.39 -20.37
N PRO A 299 4.42 -20.16 -19.26
CA PRO A 299 3.16 -20.53 -18.63
C PRO A 299 2.59 -19.35 -17.79
N TRP A 300 2.24 -18.27 -18.47
CA TRP A 300 1.67 -17.08 -17.85
C TRP A 300 0.36 -17.37 -17.13
N ASN A 301 0.22 -16.82 -15.92
CA ASN A 301 -1.05 -16.82 -15.22
C ASN A 301 -1.87 -15.58 -15.58
N TRP A 302 -2.81 -15.73 -16.52
CA TRP A 302 -3.65 -14.63 -16.99
C TRP A 302 -4.58 -14.05 -15.92
N TYR A 303 -4.95 -14.84 -14.92
CA TYR A 303 -5.67 -14.34 -13.75
C TYR A 303 -4.84 -13.32 -12.95
N GLU A 304 -3.55 -13.59 -12.75
CA GLU A 304 -2.65 -12.66 -12.04
C GLU A 304 -2.27 -11.47 -12.94
N ILE A 305 -2.05 -11.68 -14.23
CA ILE A 305 -1.84 -10.61 -15.21
C ILE A 305 -3.00 -9.61 -15.20
N SER A 306 -4.26 -10.08 -15.08
CA SER A 306 -5.45 -9.22 -15.00
C SER A 306 -5.41 -8.20 -13.85
N LYS A 307 -4.65 -8.48 -12.79
CA LYS A 307 -4.51 -7.62 -11.61
C LYS A 307 -3.37 -6.62 -11.72
N ASN A 308 -2.39 -6.85 -12.61
CA ASN A 308 -1.15 -6.10 -12.61
C ASN A 308 -1.37 -4.67 -13.12
N PRO A 309 -1.23 -3.63 -12.27
CA PRO A 309 -1.49 -2.25 -12.65
C PRO A 309 -0.39 -1.64 -13.51
N ASN A 310 0.78 -2.28 -13.59
CA ASN A 310 1.98 -1.75 -14.21
C ASN A 310 2.23 -2.32 -15.61
N LEU A 311 1.25 -3.02 -16.19
CA LEU A 311 1.33 -3.43 -17.60
C LEU A 311 1.20 -2.18 -18.49
N THR A 312 2.30 -1.43 -18.57
CA THR A 312 2.46 -0.25 -19.41
C THR A 312 3.30 -0.58 -20.63
N ILE A 313 3.03 0.11 -21.74
CA ILE A 313 3.81 0.01 -22.98
C ILE A 313 5.04 0.86 -22.86
#